data_5b4e9efdf65b30c492ce03fa336329b0
#
_entry.id   5b4e9efdf65b30c492ce03fa336329b0
#
_cell.length_a   1.000
_cell.length_b   1.000
_cell.length_c   1.000
_cell.angle_alpha   90.00
_cell.angle_beta   90.00
_cell.angle_gamma   90.00
#
_symmetry.space_group_name_H-M   'P 1'
#
loop_
_entity.id
_entity.type
_entity.pdbx_description
1 polymer ?
#
loop_
_entity_poly.entity_id
_entity_poly.type
_entity_poly.pdbx_seq_one_letter_code
_entity_poly.pdbx_strand_id
1 'polypeptide(L)'
;KIREKTKIENAHFAGHSLGGMIAPAYSIKFPNRVLSVGLLSTVAGRSDVDKINVLKIISEMETTSVEQTLQKLTTRWFTDEFIEENPDLVKIRLKQVIDTDPEVFLNVFKIYANTEMITWLKNISKPCLLMTGENDLGCSPDHNKRMANEILNSKLVILPKYKHSFLIEAPKEVAKNLIEFIKSI
;
A
#
# COMPACT_ATOMS: atom_id res chain seq x y z
N LYS A 1 17.59 14.93 2.45
CA LYS A 1 18.87 14.16 2.33
C LYS A 1 19.02 13.46 0.98
N ILE A 2 18.04 12.66 0.46
CA ILE A 2 18.13 12.00 -0.87
C ILE A 2 18.20 13.05 -1.97
N ARG A 3 17.27 13.99 -2.00
CA ARG A 3 17.21 15.08 -2.98
C ARG A 3 18.50 15.92 -3.03
N GLU A 4 19.05 16.29 -1.88
CA GLU A 4 20.31 17.03 -1.77
C GLU A 4 21.47 16.26 -2.41
N LYS A 5 21.46 14.92 -2.26
CA LYS A 5 22.48 14.04 -2.84
C LYS A 5 22.29 13.81 -4.34
N THR A 6 21.04 13.72 -4.82
CA THR A 6 20.71 13.35 -6.21
C THR A 6 20.48 14.55 -7.12
N LYS A 7 20.31 15.76 -6.59
CA LYS A 7 19.93 16.99 -7.30
C LYS A 7 18.60 16.89 -8.05
N ILE A 8 17.76 15.90 -7.71
CA ILE A 8 16.44 15.72 -8.32
C ILE A 8 15.48 16.73 -7.70
N GLU A 9 14.93 17.63 -8.50
CA GLU A 9 13.99 18.66 -8.04
C GLU A 9 12.57 18.11 -7.86
N ASN A 10 12.09 17.31 -8.81
CA ASN A 10 10.78 16.69 -8.76
C ASN A 10 10.86 15.24 -9.26
N ALA A 11 9.90 14.40 -8.85
CA ALA A 11 9.86 12.99 -9.19
C ALA A 11 8.42 12.44 -9.18
N HIS A 12 8.25 11.28 -9.77
CA HIS A 12 7.07 10.44 -9.54
C HIS A 12 7.24 9.69 -8.22
N PHE A 13 6.20 9.67 -7.39
CA PHE A 13 6.22 8.98 -6.11
C PHE A 13 5.21 7.85 -6.11
N ALA A 14 5.63 6.65 -5.83
CA ALA A 14 4.74 5.51 -5.63
C ALA A 14 5.02 4.89 -4.27
N GLY A 15 3.97 4.51 -3.57
CA GLY A 15 4.05 3.86 -2.28
C GLY A 15 3.07 2.69 -2.17
N HIS A 16 3.52 1.62 -1.51
CA HIS A 16 2.73 0.43 -1.27
C HIS A 16 2.27 0.37 0.18
N SER A 17 1.03 -0.01 0.41
CA SER A 17 0.44 -0.15 1.74
C SER A 17 0.56 1.16 2.54
N LEU A 18 1.28 1.20 3.66
CA LEU A 18 1.57 2.45 4.39
C LEU A 18 2.28 3.50 3.51
N GLY A 19 3.18 3.06 2.62
CA GLY A 19 3.81 3.96 1.63
C GLY A 19 2.80 4.65 0.73
N GLY A 20 1.68 3.97 0.42
CA GLY A 20 0.54 4.51 -0.31
C GLY A 20 -0.26 5.56 0.47
N MET A 21 -0.05 5.69 1.79
CA MET A 21 -0.56 6.80 2.60
C MET A 21 0.44 7.96 2.67
N ILE A 22 1.74 7.64 2.66
CA ILE A 22 2.81 8.63 2.76
C ILE A 22 2.95 9.44 1.44
N ALA A 23 2.89 8.76 0.30
CA ALA A 23 3.09 9.40 -1.01
C ALA A 23 2.05 10.51 -1.29
N PRO A 24 0.73 10.30 -1.12
CA PRO A 24 -0.26 11.34 -1.31
C PRO A 24 -0.13 12.48 -0.28
N ALA A 25 0.15 12.16 1.00
CA ALA A 25 0.38 13.18 2.01
C ALA A 25 1.59 14.07 1.67
N TYR A 26 2.67 13.47 1.15
CA TYR A 26 3.83 14.21 0.67
C TYR A 26 3.47 15.11 -0.53
N SER A 27 2.66 14.62 -1.46
CA SER A 27 2.26 15.37 -2.65
C SER A 27 1.43 16.61 -2.32
N ILE A 28 0.57 16.54 -1.32
CA ILE A 28 -0.21 17.68 -0.84
C ILE A 28 0.70 18.70 -0.16
N LYS A 29 1.62 18.23 0.67
CA LYS A 29 2.55 19.12 1.41
C LYS A 29 3.60 19.78 0.51
N PHE A 30 4.02 19.10 -0.56
CA PHE A 30 5.10 19.54 -1.45
C PHE A 30 4.74 19.38 -2.95
N PRO A 31 3.66 20.02 -3.44
CA PRO A 31 3.12 19.76 -4.78
C PRO A 31 4.14 20.06 -5.91
N ASN A 32 5.01 21.05 -5.73
CA ASN A 32 6.05 21.40 -6.71
C ASN A 32 7.20 20.38 -6.79
N ARG A 33 7.21 19.37 -5.93
CA ARG A 33 8.23 18.31 -5.91
C ARG A 33 7.73 17.00 -6.47
N VAL A 34 6.44 16.92 -6.80
CA VAL A 34 5.78 15.69 -7.20
C VAL A 34 5.24 15.85 -8.61
N LEU A 35 5.58 14.92 -9.49
CA LEU A 35 5.05 14.83 -10.86
C LEU A 35 3.75 14.03 -10.89
N SER A 36 3.73 12.89 -10.24
CA SER A 36 2.54 12.04 -10.07
C SER A 36 2.65 11.16 -8.82
N VAL A 37 1.53 10.57 -8.42
CA VAL A 37 1.43 9.72 -7.22
C VAL A 37 0.89 8.34 -7.58
N GLY A 38 1.58 7.28 -7.12
CA GLY A 38 1.09 5.90 -7.16
C GLY A 38 0.64 5.47 -5.76
N LEU A 39 -0.64 5.11 -5.63
CA LEU A 39 -1.25 4.55 -4.42
C LEU A 39 -1.44 3.05 -4.65
N LEU A 40 -0.51 2.23 -4.14
CA LEU A 40 -0.46 0.79 -4.42
C LEU A 40 -0.89 0.00 -3.18
N SER A 41 -1.93 -0.85 -3.28
CA SER A 41 -2.49 -1.60 -2.15
C SER A 41 -2.59 -0.77 -0.87
N THR A 42 -3.24 0.36 -0.96
CA THR A 42 -3.50 1.24 0.20
C THR A 42 -4.99 1.43 0.42
N VAL A 43 -5.36 2.05 1.52
CA VAL A 43 -6.75 2.12 1.96
C VAL A 43 -7.13 3.49 2.48
N ALA A 44 -8.35 3.92 2.13
CA ALA A 44 -9.06 5.02 2.77
C ALA A 44 -10.57 4.73 2.74
N GLY A 45 -11.35 5.46 3.52
CA GLY A 45 -12.78 5.28 3.62
C GLY A 45 -13.18 3.96 4.28
N ARG A 46 -12.44 3.58 5.34
CA ARG A 46 -12.76 2.37 6.12
C ARG A 46 -14.14 2.49 6.75
N SER A 47 -14.95 1.44 6.60
CA SER A 47 -16.16 1.25 7.39
C SER A 47 -15.82 1.00 8.87
N ASP A 48 -16.83 1.07 9.74
CA ASP A 48 -16.61 0.75 11.15
C ASP A 48 -16.23 -0.73 11.35
N VAL A 49 -16.71 -1.61 10.49
CA VAL A 49 -16.29 -3.02 10.47
C VAL A 49 -14.83 -3.16 10.11
N ASP A 50 -14.34 -2.42 9.10
CA ASP A 50 -12.92 -2.43 8.72
C ASP A 50 -12.03 -1.92 9.86
N LYS A 51 -12.46 -0.85 10.55
CA LYS A 51 -11.74 -0.30 11.71
C LYS A 51 -11.67 -1.32 12.85
N ILE A 52 -12.79 -1.98 13.17
CA ILE A 52 -12.84 -3.03 14.19
C ILE A 52 -11.89 -4.17 13.81
N ASN A 53 -11.88 -4.60 12.56
CA ASN A 53 -11.02 -5.69 12.10
C ASN A 53 -9.52 -5.35 12.21
N VAL A 54 -9.13 -4.13 11.84
CA VAL A 54 -7.73 -3.72 11.96
C VAL A 54 -7.29 -3.55 13.41
N LEU A 55 -8.19 -3.06 14.30
CA LEU A 55 -7.93 -2.97 15.74
C LEU A 55 -7.80 -4.34 16.39
N LYS A 56 -8.56 -5.35 15.95
CA LYS A 56 -8.38 -6.74 16.40
C LYS A 56 -6.98 -7.27 16.07
N ILE A 57 -6.45 -6.99 14.88
CA ILE A 57 -5.10 -7.38 14.50
C ILE A 57 -4.05 -6.72 15.40
N ILE A 58 -4.23 -5.43 15.73
CA ILE A 58 -3.36 -4.72 16.68
C ILE A 58 -3.40 -5.39 18.06
N SER A 59 -4.60 -5.63 18.59
CA SER A 59 -4.78 -6.29 19.88
C SER A 59 -4.17 -7.70 19.91
N GLU A 60 -4.24 -8.44 18.81
CA GLU A 60 -3.60 -9.74 18.68
C GLU A 60 -2.07 -9.62 18.71
N MET A 61 -1.49 -8.64 18.02
CA MET A 61 -0.05 -8.37 18.07
C MET A 61 0.43 -7.99 19.47
N GLU A 62 -0.37 -7.24 20.23
CA GLU A 62 -0.05 -6.83 21.61
C GLU A 62 -0.16 -7.96 22.62
N THR A 63 -1.10 -8.87 22.44
CA THR A 63 -1.40 -9.95 23.40
C THR A 63 -0.67 -11.26 23.11
N THR A 64 -0.33 -11.51 21.84
CA THR A 64 0.35 -12.74 21.43
C THR A 64 1.81 -12.44 21.07
N SER A 65 2.04 -12.10 19.82
CA SER A 65 3.28 -11.52 19.28
C SER A 65 3.06 -11.02 17.85
N VAL A 66 3.92 -10.09 17.42
CA VAL A 66 3.95 -9.61 16.03
C VAL A 66 4.23 -10.78 15.09
N GLU A 67 5.21 -11.65 15.42
CA GLU A 67 5.59 -12.80 14.58
C GLU A 67 4.44 -13.77 14.35
N GLN A 68 3.77 -14.21 15.42
CA GLN A 68 2.65 -15.16 15.31
C GLN A 68 1.48 -14.58 14.53
N THR A 69 1.19 -13.29 14.72
CA THR A 69 0.13 -12.61 13.97
C THR A 69 0.50 -12.51 12.48
N LEU A 70 1.76 -12.20 12.15
CA LEU A 70 2.22 -12.10 10.77
C LEU A 70 2.19 -13.44 10.03
N GLN A 71 2.50 -14.54 10.70
CA GLN A 71 2.38 -15.88 10.12
C GLN A 71 0.96 -16.15 9.63
N LYS A 72 -0.06 -15.77 10.41
CA LYS A 72 -1.47 -15.89 10.03
C LYS A 72 -1.86 -14.97 8.88
N LEU A 73 -1.17 -13.84 8.71
CA LEU A 73 -1.45 -12.88 7.64
C LEU A 73 -0.83 -13.28 6.29
N THR A 74 0.05 -14.27 6.24
CA THR A 74 0.75 -14.69 5.00
C THR A 74 -0.23 -15.02 3.87
N THR A 75 -1.26 -15.82 4.16
CA THR A 75 -2.29 -16.20 3.20
C THR A 75 -3.19 -15.04 2.75
N ARG A 76 -3.18 -13.93 3.47
CA ARG A 76 -3.85 -12.69 3.06
C ARG A 76 -2.99 -11.83 2.15
N TRP A 77 -1.66 -12.01 2.21
CA TRP A 77 -0.70 -11.22 1.44
C TRP A 77 -0.38 -11.82 0.07
N PHE A 78 -0.25 -13.14 0.02
CA PHE A 78 0.13 -13.88 -1.18
C PHE A 78 -1.00 -14.78 -1.67
N THR A 79 -1.05 -15.03 -2.98
CA THR A 79 -1.90 -16.06 -3.55
C THR A 79 -1.41 -17.45 -3.12
N ASP A 80 -2.32 -18.41 -3.06
CA ASP A 80 -1.98 -19.77 -2.65
C ASP A 80 -1.03 -20.41 -3.68
N GLU A 81 -1.28 -20.17 -4.98
CA GLU A 81 -0.39 -20.55 -6.09
C GLU A 81 1.03 -20.01 -5.90
N PHE A 82 1.18 -18.72 -5.54
CA PHE A 82 2.51 -18.14 -5.35
C PHE A 82 3.23 -18.72 -4.14
N ILE A 83 2.52 -19.01 -3.04
CA ILE A 83 3.08 -19.64 -1.84
C ILE A 83 3.63 -21.03 -2.18
N GLU A 84 2.89 -21.81 -2.98
CA GLU A 84 3.30 -23.16 -3.39
C GLU A 84 4.50 -23.14 -4.36
N GLU A 85 4.49 -22.25 -5.35
CA GLU A 85 5.52 -22.17 -6.37
C GLU A 85 6.79 -21.44 -5.91
N ASN A 86 6.69 -20.52 -4.92
CA ASN A 86 7.79 -19.66 -4.50
C ASN A 86 7.97 -19.61 -2.97
N PRO A 87 8.06 -20.76 -2.28
CA PRO A 87 8.10 -20.81 -0.82
C PRO A 87 9.29 -20.06 -0.23
N ASP A 88 10.44 -20.05 -0.91
CA ASP A 88 11.64 -19.35 -0.45
C ASP A 88 11.48 -17.84 -0.50
N LEU A 89 10.85 -17.28 -1.54
CA LEU A 89 10.58 -15.85 -1.63
C LEU A 89 9.58 -15.41 -0.53
N VAL A 90 8.55 -16.21 -0.29
CA VAL A 90 7.59 -15.97 0.80
C VAL A 90 8.32 -15.98 2.15
N LYS A 91 9.18 -16.98 2.39
CA LYS A 91 9.98 -17.09 3.62
C LYS A 91 10.93 -15.90 3.81
N ILE A 92 11.63 -15.49 2.73
CA ILE A 92 12.50 -14.31 2.77
C ILE A 92 11.70 -13.06 3.15
N ARG A 93 10.52 -12.87 2.55
CA ARG A 93 9.68 -11.72 2.83
C ARG A 93 9.16 -11.71 4.26
N LEU A 94 8.69 -12.84 4.76
CA LEU A 94 8.26 -12.99 6.15
C LEU A 94 9.41 -12.68 7.11
N LYS A 95 10.59 -13.24 6.85
CA LYS A 95 11.77 -12.97 7.67
C LYS A 95 12.11 -11.48 7.71
N GLN A 96 12.07 -10.76 6.59
CA GLN A 96 12.31 -9.31 6.57
C GLN A 96 11.36 -8.53 7.48
N VAL A 97 10.11 -8.98 7.59
CA VAL A 97 9.12 -8.34 8.47
C VAL A 97 9.34 -8.74 9.94
N ILE A 98 9.61 -10.01 10.19
CA ILE A 98 9.86 -10.55 11.54
C ILE A 98 11.16 -9.96 12.14
N ASP A 99 12.20 -9.75 11.31
CA ASP A 99 13.47 -9.14 11.74
C ASP A 99 13.32 -7.63 12.06
N THR A 100 12.17 -7.02 11.75
CA THR A 100 11.88 -5.65 12.18
C THR A 100 11.59 -5.64 13.69
N ASP A 101 12.12 -4.64 14.40
CA ASP A 101 11.81 -4.46 15.82
C ASP A 101 10.28 -4.50 16.03
N PRO A 102 9.76 -5.39 16.90
CA PRO A 102 8.33 -5.60 17.09
C PRO A 102 7.59 -4.33 17.54
N GLU A 103 8.21 -3.50 18.39
CA GLU A 103 7.62 -2.24 18.84
C GLU A 103 7.51 -1.24 17.70
N VAL A 104 8.57 -1.13 16.88
CA VAL A 104 8.55 -0.28 15.67
C VAL A 104 7.47 -0.77 14.71
N PHE A 105 7.38 -2.08 14.45
CA PHE A 105 6.36 -2.64 13.56
C PHE A 105 4.95 -2.34 14.07
N LEU A 106 4.69 -2.57 15.35
CA LEU A 106 3.39 -2.31 15.98
C LEU A 106 3.00 -0.82 15.90
N ASN A 107 3.95 0.08 16.18
CA ASN A 107 3.72 1.53 16.09
C ASN A 107 3.40 1.96 14.65
N VAL A 108 4.12 1.43 13.67
CA VAL A 108 3.85 1.64 12.24
C VAL A 108 2.46 1.12 11.86
N PHE A 109 2.08 -0.05 12.36
CA PHE A 109 0.76 -0.63 12.10
C PHE A 109 -0.37 0.19 12.76
N LYS A 110 -0.13 0.75 13.95
CA LYS A 110 -1.05 1.70 14.62
C LYS A 110 -1.22 2.99 13.80
N ILE A 111 -0.15 3.52 13.20
CA ILE A 111 -0.25 4.67 12.29
C ILE A 111 -1.14 4.31 11.09
N TYR A 112 -0.89 3.17 10.45
CA TYR A 112 -1.72 2.68 9.35
C TYR A 112 -3.20 2.55 9.75
N ALA A 113 -3.50 1.98 10.91
CA ALA A 113 -4.85 1.74 11.39
C ALA A 113 -5.62 3.05 11.70
N ASN A 114 -4.93 4.03 12.27
CA ASN A 114 -5.53 5.29 12.72
C ASN A 114 -5.50 6.42 11.68
N THR A 115 -4.84 6.22 10.54
CA THR A 115 -4.81 7.21 9.47
C THR A 115 -6.02 7.04 8.56
N GLU A 116 -6.83 8.10 8.41
CA GLU A 116 -7.92 8.16 7.44
C GLU A 116 -7.62 9.23 6.39
N MET A 117 -7.56 8.81 5.13
CA MET A 117 -7.16 9.68 4.03
C MET A 117 -8.35 10.28 3.26
N ILE A 118 -9.52 9.65 3.32
CA ILE A 118 -10.64 9.94 2.42
C ILE A 118 -11.02 11.43 2.42
N THR A 119 -10.96 12.08 3.57
CA THR A 119 -11.39 13.47 3.75
C THR A 119 -10.48 14.49 3.04
N TRP A 120 -9.23 14.13 2.77
CA TRP A 120 -8.23 15.03 2.20
C TRP A 120 -7.66 14.58 0.85
N LEU A 121 -8.03 13.40 0.31
CA LEU A 121 -7.60 12.94 -1.01
C LEU A 121 -7.97 13.92 -2.14
N LYS A 122 -9.09 14.62 -2.03
CA LYS A 122 -9.52 15.67 -2.96
C LYS A 122 -8.53 16.84 -3.10
N ASN A 123 -7.61 17.00 -2.15
CA ASN A 123 -6.59 18.05 -2.18
C ASN A 123 -5.35 17.66 -3.02
N ILE A 124 -5.31 16.43 -3.55
CA ILE A 124 -4.23 16.01 -4.44
C ILE A 124 -4.42 16.67 -5.80
N SER A 125 -3.48 17.53 -6.18
CA SER A 125 -3.48 18.24 -7.46
C SER A 125 -2.71 17.52 -8.58
N LYS A 126 -2.11 16.36 -8.26
CA LYS A 126 -1.25 15.61 -9.18
C LYS A 126 -1.98 14.41 -9.76
N PRO A 127 -1.62 13.99 -11.00
CA PRO A 127 -2.13 12.74 -11.56
C PRO A 127 -1.83 11.56 -10.62
N CYS A 128 -2.82 10.68 -10.42
CA CYS A 128 -2.73 9.55 -9.52
C CYS A 128 -2.99 8.22 -10.23
N LEU A 129 -2.17 7.21 -9.93
CA LEU A 129 -2.46 5.82 -10.24
C LEU A 129 -2.83 5.10 -8.94
N LEU A 130 -4.03 4.54 -8.88
CA LEU A 130 -4.43 3.62 -7.84
C LEU A 130 -4.31 2.20 -8.39
N MET A 131 -3.68 1.31 -7.63
CA MET A 131 -3.52 -0.08 -8.05
C MET A 131 -3.69 -1.01 -6.85
N THR A 132 -4.53 -2.03 -6.98
CA THR A 132 -4.73 -3.04 -5.94
C THR A 132 -4.99 -4.42 -6.54
N GLY A 133 -4.74 -5.47 -5.77
CA GLY A 133 -5.13 -6.81 -6.13
C GLY A 133 -6.64 -7.01 -5.96
N GLU A 134 -7.25 -7.76 -6.86
CA GLU A 134 -8.68 -8.11 -6.80
C GLU A 134 -9.07 -8.79 -5.49
N ASN A 135 -8.16 -9.60 -4.94
CA ASN A 135 -8.36 -10.37 -3.70
C ASN A 135 -7.64 -9.77 -2.48
N ASP A 136 -7.22 -8.50 -2.55
CA ASP A 136 -6.68 -7.80 -1.38
C ASP A 136 -7.79 -7.47 -0.39
N LEU A 137 -7.85 -8.22 0.71
CA LEU A 137 -8.89 -8.06 1.73
C LEU A 137 -8.70 -6.80 2.59
N GLY A 138 -7.46 -6.33 2.74
CA GLY A 138 -7.14 -5.19 3.60
C GLY A 138 -7.23 -3.84 2.88
N CYS A 139 -6.85 -3.84 1.60
CA CYS A 139 -6.85 -2.66 0.72
C CYS A 139 -7.70 -2.97 -0.52
N SER A 140 -8.95 -3.36 -0.30
CA SER A 140 -9.83 -3.96 -1.28
C SER A 140 -10.09 -3.07 -2.51
N PRO A 141 -10.53 -3.66 -3.63
CA PRO A 141 -11.00 -2.91 -4.79
C PRO A 141 -12.01 -1.82 -4.45
N ASP A 142 -12.91 -2.06 -3.50
CA ASP A 142 -13.93 -1.08 -3.12
C ASP A 142 -13.36 0.12 -2.37
N HIS A 143 -12.34 -0.07 -1.54
CA HIS A 143 -11.58 1.05 -0.97
C HIS A 143 -10.90 1.86 -2.08
N ASN A 144 -10.28 1.18 -3.03
CA ASN A 144 -9.58 1.84 -4.13
C ASN A 144 -10.54 2.58 -5.09
N LYS A 145 -11.74 2.04 -5.36
CA LYS A 145 -12.80 2.75 -6.10
C LYS A 145 -13.25 4.02 -5.37
N ARG A 146 -13.48 3.93 -4.03
CA ARG A 146 -13.83 5.11 -3.21
C ARG A 146 -12.74 6.17 -3.28
N MET A 147 -11.47 5.80 -3.11
CA MET A 147 -10.35 6.74 -3.25
C MET A 147 -10.27 7.37 -4.63
N ALA A 148 -10.47 6.58 -5.70
CA ALA A 148 -10.47 7.08 -7.06
C ALA A 148 -11.57 8.12 -7.33
N ASN A 149 -12.73 7.98 -6.71
CA ASN A 149 -13.82 8.95 -6.81
C ASN A 149 -13.51 10.28 -6.12
N GLU A 150 -12.64 10.28 -5.11
CA GLU A 150 -12.24 11.51 -4.40
C GLU A 150 -11.08 12.25 -5.10
N ILE A 151 -10.34 11.60 -5.97
CA ILE A 151 -9.15 12.17 -6.64
C ILE A 151 -9.52 12.59 -8.07
N LEU A 152 -9.50 13.89 -8.35
CA LEU A 152 -9.97 14.46 -9.62
C LEU A 152 -9.27 13.86 -10.86
N ASN A 153 -7.97 13.63 -10.79
CA ASN A 153 -7.18 13.07 -11.89
C ASN A 153 -6.57 11.72 -11.45
N SER A 154 -7.39 10.69 -11.53
CA SER A 154 -7.00 9.36 -11.10
C SER A 154 -7.26 8.29 -12.17
N LYS A 155 -6.37 7.30 -12.22
CA LYS A 155 -6.53 6.04 -12.97
C LYS A 155 -6.54 4.90 -11.97
N LEU A 156 -7.57 4.04 -12.03
CA LEU A 156 -7.67 2.85 -11.20
C LEU A 156 -7.32 1.61 -12.01
N VAL A 157 -6.48 0.75 -11.44
CA VAL A 157 -6.13 -0.58 -11.96
C VAL A 157 -6.38 -1.61 -10.87
N ILE A 158 -7.20 -2.61 -11.17
CA ILE A 158 -7.43 -3.76 -10.32
C ILE A 158 -6.75 -4.95 -10.99
N LEU A 159 -5.75 -5.53 -10.33
CA LEU A 159 -5.01 -6.67 -10.84
C LEU A 159 -5.77 -7.96 -10.51
N PRO A 160 -6.24 -8.72 -11.52
CA PRO A 160 -7.03 -9.92 -11.29
C PRO A 160 -6.23 -10.97 -10.53
N LYS A 161 -6.90 -11.78 -9.71
CA LYS A 161 -6.38 -12.85 -8.88
C LYS A 161 -5.41 -12.46 -7.75
N TYR A 162 -4.69 -11.35 -7.83
CA TYR A 162 -3.65 -11.00 -6.84
C TYR A 162 -4.24 -10.52 -5.51
N LYS A 163 -3.44 -10.71 -4.46
CA LYS A 163 -3.67 -10.23 -3.10
C LYS A 163 -2.79 -9.00 -2.81
N HIS A 164 -2.43 -8.77 -1.56
CA HIS A 164 -1.70 -7.57 -1.11
C HIS A 164 -0.27 -7.45 -1.66
N SER A 165 0.41 -8.58 -1.84
CA SER A 165 1.84 -8.62 -2.23
C SER A 165 2.08 -8.65 -3.75
N PHE A 166 1.16 -8.17 -4.58
CA PHE A 166 1.28 -8.20 -6.04
C PHE A 166 2.57 -7.56 -6.58
N LEU A 167 3.19 -6.64 -5.85
CA LEU A 167 4.52 -6.12 -6.20
C LEU A 167 5.60 -7.21 -6.28
N ILE A 168 5.45 -8.27 -5.50
CA ILE A 168 6.37 -9.43 -5.47
C ILE A 168 5.89 -10.49 -6.46
N GLU A 169 4.58 -10.74 -6.51
CA GLU A 169 3.99 -11.79 -7.35
C GLU A 169 3.98 -11.41 -8.85
N ALA A 170 3.76 -10.13 -9.17
CA ALA A 170 3.58 -9.64 -10.53
C ALA A 170 4.44 -8.41 -10.87
N PRO A 171 5.76 -8.40 -10.60
CA PRO A 171 6.59 -7.21 -10.75
C PRO A 171 6.60 -6.63 -12.17
N LYS A 172 6.52 -7.48 -13.19
CA LYS A 172 6.49 -7.05 -14.60
C LYS A 172 5.17 -6.33 -14.94
N GLU A 173 4.05 -6.83 -14.45
CA GLU A 173 2.73 -6.25 -14.67
C GLU A 173 2.58 -4.90 -13.93
N VAL A 174 3.07 -4.84 -12.70
CA VAL A 174 3.15 -3.60 -11.92
C VAL A 174 4.00 -2.55 -12.63
N ALA A 175 5.22 -2.92 -13.06
CA ALA A 175 6.12 -2.03 -13.76
C ALA A 175 5.50 -1.52 -15.08
N LYS A 176 4.83 -2.39 -15.84
CA LYS A 176 4.12 -2.03 -17.06
C LYS A 176 3.07 -0.95 -16.79
N ASN A 177 2.18 -1.17 -15.81
CA ASN A 177 1.12 -0.22 -15.46
C ASN A 177 1.68 1.13 -14.99
N LEU A 178 2.74 1.12 -14.18
CA LEU A 178 3.41 2.35 -13.73
C LEU A 178 4.03 3.12 -14.92
N ILE A 179 4.72 2.43 -15.82
CA ILE A 179 5.36 3.04 -16.99
C ILE A 179 4.30 3.61 -17.95
N GLU A 180 3.24 2.85 -18.24
CA GLU A 180 2.14 3.30 -19.09
C GLU A 180 1.45 4.54 -18.51
N PHE A 181 1.22 4.56 -17.20
CA PHE A 181 0.65 5.70 -16.50
C PHE A 181 1.57 6.93 -16.62
N ILE A 182 2.86 6.79 -16.30
CA ILE A 182 3.83 7.90 -16.39
C ILE A 182 3.94 8.45 -17.82
N LYS A 183 3.84 7.60 -18.84
CA LYS A 183 3.86 8.05 -20.24
C LYS A 183 2.58 8.74 -20.70
N SER A 184 1.49 8.58 -19.96
CA SER A 184 0.17 9.16 -20.33
C SER A 184 -0.10 10.54 -19.73
N ILE A 185 0.82 11.08 -18.91
CA ILE A 185 0.67 12.36 -18.19
C ILE A 185 1.69 13.40 -18.63
#